data_75311afc8554f809076f44d84fa6879a
#
_entry.id   75311afc8554f809076f44d84fa6879a
#
_cell.length_a   1.000
_cell.length_b   1.000
_cell.length_c   1.000
_cell.angle_alpha   90.00
_cell.angle_beta   90.00
_cell.angle_gamma   90.00
#
_symmetry.space_group_name_H-M   'P 1'
#
loop_
_entity.id
_entity.type
_entity.pdbx_description
1 polymer ?
#
loop_
_entity_poly.entity_id
_entity_poly.type
_entity_poly.pdbx_seq_one_letter_code
_entity_poly.pdbx_strand_id
1 'polypeptide(L)'
;YQAGEDAPHSIPALRDYLSGKYNIPMFELEAMLQPLIDLENYVVSNLQVSEERLRFFFSSRGGTTSALARPLYAVLHSRPHYGSLPEAEKLGALKRVLARVLGLETEDLAEIDSFDALIRFLLQSPATEDVKWICTALFYSIDDYMEELDIILRKATALFLEHVPDTAASLCRGAMKDAKAKIGDDPVALFVNLSLPQRPERLTVVPSMMAFHGVQWDFAAETLYYGVYYTQLGELIVKYSDQSASLVRRLKSIGDKSRLEILRAVKDGPC
;
A
#
# COMPACT_ATOMS: atom_id res chain seq x y z
N TYR A 1 -5.32 6.94 -9.57
CA TYR A 1 -4.96 5.51 -9.59
C TYR A 1 -5.26 4.91 -8.23
N GLN A 2 -6.32 4.14 -8.12
CA GLN A 2 -6.51 3.22 -7.00
C GLN A 2 -5.74 1.96 -7.38
N ALA A 3 -4.66 1.65 -6.64
CA ALA A 3 -4.07 0.33 -6.70
C ALA A 3 -5.16 -0.63 -6.21
N GLY A 4 -5.69 -1.45 -7.13
CA GLY A 4 -6.61 -2.52 -6.76
C GLY A 4 -5.90 -3.51 -5.82
N GLU A 5 -6.64 -4.37 -5.16
CA GLU A 5 -6.14 -5.39 -4.22
C GLU A 5 -5.01 -6.27 -4.79
N ASP A 6 -4.79 -6.26 -6.13
CA ASP A 6 -3.79 -7.05 -6.85
C ASP A 6 -2.50 -6.27 -7.19
N ALA A 7 -2.28 -5.07 -6.63
CA ALA A 7 -1.05 -4.33 -6.91
C ALA A 7 0.17 -5.02 -6.29
N PRO A 8 1.26 -5.23 -7.07
CA PRO A 8 2.46 -5.88 -6.56
C PRO A 8 3.07 -5.15 -5.36
N HIS A 9 3.56 -5.91 -4.39
CA HIS A 9 4.10 -5.37 -3.14
C HIS A 9 5.56 -4.91 -3.22
N SER A 10 6.32 -5.31 -4.26
CA SER A 10 7.70 -4.87 -4.48
C SER A 10 7.79 -3.88 -5.63
N ILE A 11 8.79 -2.99 -5.57
CA ILE A 11 9.00 -1.98 -6.62
C ILE A 11 9.33 -2.63 -7.97
N PRO A 12 10.19 -3.67 -8.07
CA PRO A 12 10.41 -4.38 -9.32
C PRO A 12 9.13 -5.00 -9.91
N ALA A 13 8.32 -5.66 -9.09
CA ALA A 13 7.07 -6.26 -9.56
C ALA A 13 6.04 -5.21 -10.00
N LEU A 14 5.99 -4.06 -9.32
CA LEU A 14 5.15 -2.93 -9.75
C LEU A 14 5.62 -2.34 -11.08
N ARG A 15 6.94 -2.18 -11.27
CA ARG A 15 7.52 -1.75 -12.54
C ARG A 15 7.08 -2.66 -13.70
N ASP A 16 7.22 -3.97 -13.52
CA ASP A 16 6.86 -4.96 -14.52
C ASP A 16 5.34 -4.96 -14.81
N TYR A 17 4.54 -4.82 -13.76
CA TYR A 17 3.08 -4.67 -13.88
C TYR A 17 2.68 -3.42 -14.68
N LEU A 18 3.28 -2.26 -14.38
CA LEU A 18 3.00 -1.01 -15.08
C LEU A 18 3.41 -1.08 -16.56
N SER A 19 4.58 -1.67 -16.84
CA SER A 19 5.04 -1.90 -18.20
C SER A 19 4.07 -2.80 -18.97
N GLY A 20 3.67 -3.94 -18.40
CA GLY A 20 2.75 -4.88 -19.07
C GLY A 20 1.33 -4.33 -19.24
N LYS A 21 0.79 -3.68 -18.22
CA LYS A 21 -0.60 -3.20 -18.24
C LYS A 21 -0.82 -1.96 -19.11
N TYR A 22 0.12 -1.03 -19.10
CA TYR A 22 -0.03 0.27 -19.77
C TYR A 22 0.89 0.43 -20.98
N ASN A 23 1.69 -0.60 -21.31
CA ASN A 23 2.69 -0.58 -22.39
C ASN A 23 3.73 0.55 -22.22
N ILE A 24 4.06 0.90 -20.99
CA ILE A 24 5.11 1.88 -20.69
C ILE A 24 6.46 1.22 -20.99
N PRO A 25 7.34 1.84 -21.79
CA PRO A 25 8.65 1.29 -22.06
C PRO A 25 9.44 1.05 -20.77
N MET A 26 10.03 -0.14 -20.64
CA MET A 26 10.75 -0.54 -19.43
C MET A 26 11.83 0.46 -19.03
N PHE A 27 12.56 1.00 -20.01
CA PHE A 27 13.65 1.95 -19.76
C PHE A 27 13.17 3.27 -19.11
N GLU A 28 11.93 3.74 -19.40
CA GLU A 28 11.38 4.94 -18.74
C GLU A 28 11.06 4.66 -17.25
N LEU A 29 10.53 3.47 -16.97
CA LEU A 29 10.25 3.05 -15.60
C LEU A 29 11.54 2.76 -14.81
N GLU A 30 12.52 2.11 -15.43
CA GLU A 30 13.83 1.84 -14.83
C GLU A 30 14.55 3.15 -14.48
N ALA A 31 14.66 4.09 -15.44
CA ALA A 31 15.31 5.37 -15.18
C ALA A 31 14.71 6.12 -13.97
N MET A 32 13.38 5.98 -13.77
CA MET A 32 12.67 6.64 -12.68
C MET A 32 12.74 5.86 -11.36
N LEU A 33 12.54 4.55 -11.39
CA LEU A 33 12.36 3.72 -10.20
C LEU A 33 13.66 3.10 -9.68
N GLN A 34 14.74 3.09 -10.47
CA GLN A 34 15.99 2.43 -10.09
C GLN A 34 16.54 2.88 -8.72
N PRO A 35 16.52 4.18 -8.36
CA PRO A 35 16.98 4.60 -7.03
C PRO A 35 16.18 4.00 -5.87
N LEU A 36 14.88 3.76 -6.07
CA LEU A 36 14.04 3.12 -5.06
C LEU A 36 14.21 1.60 -5.06
N ILE A 37 14.44 0.99 -6.23
CA ILE A 37 14.75 -0.44 -6.35
C ILE A 37 16.07 -0.75 -5.63
N ASP A 38 17.09 0.08 -5.82
CA ASP A 38 18.38 -0.09 -5.17
C ASP A 38 18.24 0.05 -3.64
N LEU A 39 17.47 1.02 -3.18
CA LEU A 39 17.15 1.21 -1.77
C LEU A 39 16.38 0.02 -1.18
N GLU A 40 15.35 -0.48 -1.86
CA GLU A 40 14.59 -1.68 -1.45
C GLU A 40 15.52 -2.89 -1.32
N ASN A 41 16.33 -3.14 -2.36
CA ASN A 41 17.28 -4.25 -2.38
C ASN A 41 18.31 -4.15 -1.25
N TYR A 42 18.82 -2.96 -0.99
CA TYR A 42 19.76 -2.72 0.10
C TYR A 42 19.13 -3.03 1.46
N VAL A 43 17.95 -2.49 1.73
CA VAL A 43 17.24 -2.72 3.00
C VAL A 43 16.93 -4.21 3.17
N VAL A 44 16.35 -4.86 2.16
CA VAL A 44 15.97 -6.28 2.23
C VAL A 44 17.20 -7.16 2.46
N SER A 45 18.31 -6.92 1.74
CA SER A 45 19.53 -7.72 1.85
C SER A 45 20.25 -7.56 3.20
N ASN A 46 20.09 -6.41 3.87
CA ASN A 46 20.82 -6.10 5.11
C ASN A 46 19.96 -6.19 6.37
N LEU A 47 18.64 -6.41 6.23
CA LEU A 47 17.71 -6.43 7.36
C LEU A 47 18.00 -7.59 8.35
N GLN A 48 18.56 -8.71 7.86
CA GLN A 48 18.92 -9.89 8.67
C GLN A 48 17.76 -10.40 9.54
N VAL A 49 16.59 -10.46 8.98
CA VAL A 49 15.38 -11.04 9.56
C VAL A 49 14.98 -12.22 8.68
N SER A 50 14.60 -13.35 9.28
CA SER A 50 14.19 -14.52 8.49
C SER A 50 12.95 -14.23 7.67
N GLU A 51 12.87 -14.84 6.49
CA GLU A 51 11.69 -14.72 5.61
C GLU A 51 10.40 -15.15 6.33
N GLU A 52 10.49 -16.17 7.17
CA GLU A 52 9.37 -16.66 7.98
C GLU A 52 8.85 -15.57 8.92
N ARG A 53 9.73 -14.81 9.59
CA ARG A 53 9.35 -13.71 10.49
C ARG A 53 8.79 -12.52 9.71
N LEU A 54 9.37 -12.18 8.56
CA LEU A 54 8.81 -11.15 7.69
C LEU A 54 7.42 -11.54 7.17
N ARG A 55 7.22 -12.79 6.76
CA ARG A 55 5.90 -13.28 6.37
C ARG A 55 4.93 -13.26 7.54
N PHE A 56 5.37 -13.60 8.75
CA PHE A 56 4.52 -13.58 9.93
C PHE A 56 3.94 -12.19 10.18
N PHE A 57 4.75 -11.14 10.11
CA PHE A 57 4.32 -9.77 10.39
C PHE A 57 3.67 -9.07 9.19
N PHE A 58 4.18 -9.26 7.98
CA PHE A 58 3.87 -8.41 6.84
C PHE A 58 3.04 -9.07 5.74
N SER A 59 2.79 -10.39 5.79
CA SER A 59 1.89 -11.02 4.83
C SER A 59 0.45 -10.99 5.30
N SER A 60 -0.47 -10.69 4.37
CA SER A 60 -1.90 -10.90 4.60
C SER A 60 -2.19 -12.40 4.63
N ARG A 61 -3.04 -12.83 5.55
CA ARG A 61 -3.46 -14.23 5.69
C ARG A 61 -4.92 -14.37 5.30
N GLY A 62 -5.28 -15.54 4.79
CA GLY A 62 -6.67 -15.84 4.46
C GLY A 62 -7.59 -15.58 5.65
N GLY A 63 -8.57 -14.69 5.48
CA GLY A 63 -9.51 -14.28 6.52
C GLY A 63 -9.09 -13.07 7.37
N THR A 64 -7.87 -12.50 7.17
CA THR A 64 -7.50 -11.23 7.80
C THR A 64 -7.62 -10.08 6.81
N THR A 65 -8.05 -8.91 7.28
CA THR A 65 -8.18 -7.70 6.47
C THR A 65 -6.85 -6.99 6.23
N SER A 66 -5.81 -7.34 7.00
CA SER A 66 -4.50 -6.70 6.89
C SER A 66 -3.39 -7.58 7.50
N ALA A 67 -2.13 -7.27 7.15
CA ALA A 67 -0.96 -7.87 7.78
C ALA A 67 -0.88 -7.51 9.27
N LEU A 68 -0.36 -8.43 10.09
CA LEU A 68 -0.28 -8.31 11.54
C LEU A 68 0.54 -7.08 12.01
N ALA A 69 1.57 -6.72 11.27
CA ALA A 69 2.39 -5.54 11.59
C ALA A 69 1.55 -4.25 11.71
N ARG A 70 0.48 -4.10 10.93
CA ARG A 70 -0.32 -2.88 10.91
C ARG A 70 -1.05 -2.59 12.24
N PRO A 71 -1.84 -3.52 12.81
CA PRO A 71 -2.48 -3.28 14.09
C PRO A 71 -1.48 -3.20 15.25
N LEU A 72 -0.38 -3.97 15.24
CA LEU A 72 0.67 -3.86 16.25
C LEU A 72 1.36 -2.49 16.19
N TYR A 73 1.74 -2.03 15.00
CA TYR A 73 2.35 -0.71 14.82
C TYR A 73 1.44 0.44 15.27
N ALA A 74 0.13 0.34 15.00
CA ALA A 74 -0.83 1.35 15.45
C ALA A 74 -0.84 1.49 16.98
N VAL A 75 -0.70 0.38 17.71
CA VAL A 75 -0.58 0.42 19.18
C VAL A 75 0.77 1.00 19.61
N LEU A 76 1.89 0.56 19.02
CA LEU A 76 3.23 1.09 19.32
C LEU A 76 3.30 2.59 19.07
N HIS A 77 2.77 3.07 17.97
CA HIS A 77 2.79 4.49 17.61
C HIS A 77 1.93 5.34 18.54
N SER A 78 0.75 4.86 18.94
CA SER A 78 -0.14 5.56 19.84
C SER A 78 0.31 5.51 21.31
N ARG A 79 1.17 4.55 21.68
CA ARG A 79 1.62 4.28 23.05
C ARG A 79 3.10 3.91 23.10
N PRO A 80 4.02 4.87 22.92
CA PRO A 80 5.47 4.60 22.82
C PRO A 80 6.08 3.95 24.08
N HIS A 81 5.36 3.89 25.19
CA HIS A 81 5.77 3.23 26.42
C HIS A 81 4.86 2.05 26.78
N TYR A 82 4.45 1.28 25.78
CA TYR A 82 3.51 0.17 25.95
C TYR A 82 3.92 -0.80 27.09
N GLY A 83 5.19 -1.18 27.17
CA GLY A 83 5.69 -2.09 28.21
C GLY A 83 5.47 -1.62 29.64
N SER A 84 5.34 -0.31 29.87
CA SER A 84 5.10 0.28 31.19
C SER A 84 3.62 0.56 31.50
N LEU A 85 2.70 0.20 30.59
CA LEU A 85 1.27 0.40 30.81
C LEU A 85 0.71 -0.51 31.90
N PRO A 86 -0.31 -0.06 32.65
CA PRO A 86 -1.08 -0.93 33.52
C PRO A 86 -1.72 -2.10 32.73
N GLU A 87 -1.87 -3.26 33.39
CA GLU A 87 -2.41 -4.48 32.73
C GLU A 87 -3.78 -4.27 32.08
N ALA A 88 -4.65 -3.46 32.71
CA ALA A 88 -5.95 -3.14 32.11
C ALA A 88 -5.83 -2.37 30.79
N GLU A 89 -4.83 -1.50 30.65
CA GLU A 89 -4.57 -0.75 29.43
C GLU A 89 -3.89 -1.63 28.36
N LYS A 90 -3.01 -2.54 28.78
CA LYS A 90 -2.43 -3.57 27.89
C LYS A 90 -3.51 -4.48 27.33
N LEU A 91 -4.44 -4.95 28.18
CA LEU A 91 -5.59 -5.74 27.71
C LEU A 91 -6.46 -4.95 26.72
N GLY A 92 -6.70 -3.67 26.98
CA GLY A 92 -7.41 -2.81 26.03
C GLY A 92 -6.67 -2.63 24.69
N ALA A 93 -5.34 -2.55 24.71
CA ALA A 93 -4.53 -2.52 23.49
C ALA A 93 -4.58 -3.87 22.74
N LEU A 94 -4.45 -4.97 23.47
CA LEU A 94 -4.58 -6.32 22.90
C LEU A 94 -5.95 -6.51 22.22
N LYS A 95 -7.05 -6.12 22.87
CA LYS A 95 -8.39 -6.20 22.27
C LYS A 95 -8.47 -5.44 20.93
N ARG A 96 -7.87 -4.25 20.83
CA ARG A 96 -7.80 -3.50 19.56
C ARG A 96 -7.03 -4.24 18.47
N VAL A 97 -5.90 -4.88 18.82
CA VAL A 97 -5.14 -5.71 17.87
C VAL A 97 -5.96 -6.91 17.43
N LEU A 98 -6.56 -7.65 18.38
CA LEU A 98 -7.39 -8.83 18.08
C LEU A 98 -8.61 -8.48 17.21
N ALA A 99 -9.28 -7.37 17.51
CA ALA A 99 -10.42 -6.89 16.71
C ALA A 99 -10.00 -6.66 15.25
N ARG A 100 -8.87 -6.00 15.02
CA ARG A 100 -8.34 -5.79 13.67
C ARG A 100 -7.93 -7.08 12.96
N VAL A 101 -7.34 -8.02 13.68
CA VAL A 101 -6.96 -9.34 13.13
C VAL A 101 -8.21 -10.14 12.74
N LEU A 102 -9.26 -10.08 13.56
CA LEU A 102 -10.51 -10.81 13.35
C LEU A 102 -11.47 -10.09 12.39
N GLY A 103 -11.23 -8.83 12.04
CA GLY A 103 -12.14 -8.02 11.23
C GLY A 103 -13.41 -7.60 12.00
N LEU A 104 -13.29 -7.37 13.31
CA LEU A 104 -14.35 -7.03 14.24
C LEU A 104 -14.16 -5.61 14.80
N GLU A 105 -15.19 -5.11 15.49
CA GLU A 105 -15.05 -3.91 16.33
C GLU A 105 -14.52 -4.29 17.73
N THR A 106 -13.89 -3.33 18.43
CA THR A 106 -13.31 -3.61 19.76
C THR A 106 -14.38 -3.97 20.79
N GLU A 107 -15.58 -3.45 20.63
CA GLU A 107 -16.76 -3.68 21.45
C GLU A 107 -17.21 -5.14 21.40
N ASP A 108 -17.04 -5.82 20.26
CA ASP A 108 -17.36 -7.26 20.11
C ASP A 108 -16.49 -8.15 21.01
N LEU A 109 -15.36 -7.62 21.46
CA LEU A 109 -14.40 -8.30 22.35
C LEU A 109 -14.49 -7.81 23.81
N ALA A 110 -15.53 -7.08 24.18
CA ALA A 110 -15.67 -6.49 25.52
C ALA A 110 -15.56 -7.52 26.65
N GLU A 111 -16.15 -8.70 26.46
CA GLU A 111 -16.20 -9.78 27.45
C GLU A 111 -14.90 -10.62 27.54
N ILE A 112 -13.92 -10.37 26.67
CA ILE A 112 -12.64 -11.10 26.71
C ILE A 112 -11.74 -10.46 27.76
N ASP A 113 -11.78 -10.96 28.98
CA ASP A 113 -10.98 -10.53 30.13
C ASP A 113 -9.90 -11.56 30.52
N SER A 114 -9.96 -12.75 29.96
CA SER A 114 -9.10 -13.88 30.29
C SER A 114 -8.82 -14.73 29.06
N PHE A 115 -7.80 -15.59 29.15
CA PHE A 115 -7.46 -16.54 28.11
C PHE A 115 -8.62 -17.52 27.84
N ASP A 116 -9.27 -18.01 28.89
CA ASP A 116 -10.42 -18.91 28.75
C ASP A 116 -11.60 -18.24 28.02
N ALA A 117 -11.82 -16.95 28.26
CA ALA A 117 -12.84 -16.18 27.53
C ALA A 117 -12.47 -16.05 26.05
N LEU A 118 -11.18 -15.78 25.74
CA LEU A 118 -10.70 -15.75 24.36
C LEU A 118 -10.89 -17.09 23.66
N ILE A 119 -10.50 -18.20 24.29
CA ILE A 119 -10.63 -19.55 23.68
C ILE A 119 -12.10 -19.86 23.40
N ARG A 120 -13.02 -19.58 24.34
CA ARG A 120 -14.45 -19.78 24.12
C ARG A 120 -14.98 -18.97 22.95
N PHE A 121 -14.55 -17.73 22.85
CA PHE A 121 -14.90 -16.85 21.72
C PHE A 121 -14.38 -17.41 20.40
N LEU A 122 -13.10 -17.78 20.32
CA LEU A 122 -12.46 -18.29 19.09
C LEU A 122 -13.08 -19.62 18.62
N LEU A 123 -13.51 -20.50 19.54
CA LEU A 123 -14.19 -21.74 19.19
C LEU A 123 -15.53 -21.50 18.46
N GLN A 124 -16.20 -20.40 18.76
CA GLN A 124 -17.47 -20.02 18.14
C GLN A 124 -17.27 -19.11 16.91
N SER A 125 -16.07 -18.54 16.73
CA SER A 125 -15.74 -17.65 15.63
C SER A 125 -15.60 -18.42 14.31
N PRO A 126 -16.06 -17.84 13.17
CA PRO A 126 -15.84 -18.39 11.84
C PRO A 126 -14.41 -18.19 11.32
N ALA A 127 -13.53 -17.60 12.13
CA ALA A 127 -12.12 -17.37 11.76
C ALA A 127 -11.39 -18.67 11.41
N THR A 128 -10.43 -18.59 10.48
CA THR A 128 -9.59 -19.73 10.10
C THR A 128 -8.69 -20.16 11.27
N GLU A 129 -8.23 -21.41 11.26
CA GLU A 129 -7.36 -21.94 12.32
C GLU A 129 -6.05 -21.13 12.46
N ASP A 130 -5.50 -20.63 11.35
CA ASP A 130 -4.31 -19.76 11.37
C ASP A 130 -4.59 -18.46 12.13
N VAL A 131 -5.75 -17.85 11.90
CA VAL A 131 -6.15 -16.62 12.60
C VAL A 131 -6.39 -16.88 14.08
N LYS A 132 -7.04 -18.00 14.42
CA LYS A 132 -7.24 -18.41 15.83
C LYS A 132 -5.92 -18.63 16.54
N TRP A 133 -4.97 -19.28 15.85
CA TRP A 133 -3.62 -19.47 16.39
C TRP A 133 -2.90 -18.14 16.65
N ILE A 134 -2.98 -17.19 15.71
CA ILE A 134 -2.40 -15.85 15.90
C ILE A 134 -3.02 -15.14 17.10
N CYS A 135 -4.34 -15.15 17.22
CA CYS A 135 -5.04 -14.53 18.34
C CYS A 135 -4.59 -15.14 19.69
N THR A 136 -4.44 -16.46 19.73
CA THR A 136 -3.95 -17.20 20.89
C THR A 136 -2.51 -16.80 21.23
N ALA A 137 -1.62 -16.77 20.23
CA ALA A 137 -0.22 -16.39 20.40
C ALA A 137 -0.08 -14.93 20.88
N LEU A 138 -0.86 -14.01 20.30
CA LEU A 138 -0.88 -12.60 20.72
C LEU A 138 -1.35 -12.43 22.16
N PHE A 139 -2.32 -13.21 22.61
CA PHE A 139 -2.81 -13.11 23.98
C PHE A 139 -1.73 -13.48 25.00
N TYR A 140 -0.88 -14.45 24.66
CA TYR A 140 0.21 -14.86 25.54
C TYR A 140 1.44 -13.97 25.49
N SER A 141 1.79 -13.46 24.32
CA SER A 141 3.10 -12.86 24.07
C SER A 141 3.04 -11.59 23.24
N ILE A 142 1.98 -10.77 23.40
CA ILE A 142 1.86 -9.53 22.63
C ILE A 142 3.07 -8.61 22.85
N ASP A 143 3.60 -8.56 24.07
CA ASP A 143 4.76 -7.73 24.42
C ASP A 143 5.98 -8.16 23.59
N ASP A 144 6.24 -9.48 23.48
CA ASP A 144 7.35 -10.02 22.67
C ASP A 144 7.19 -9.71 21.19
N TYR A 145 5.97 -9.85 20.67
CA TYR A 145 5.70 -9.53 19.26
C TYR A 145 5.82 -8.03 18.95
N MET A 146 5.41 -7.18 19.89
CA MET A 146 5.57 -5.75 19.75
C MET A 146 7.03 -5.31 19.81
N GLU A 147 7.82 -5.87 20.73
CA GLU A 147 9.25 -5.62 20.82
C GLU A 147 9.99 -6.09 19.56
N GLU A 148 9.70 -7.30 19.09
CA GLU A 148 10.28 -7.82 17.87
C GLU A 148 9.95 -6.94 16.65
N LEU A 149 8.69 -6.55 16.49
CA LEU A 149 8.28 -5.65 15.41
C LEU A 149 9.00 -4.30 15.50
N ASP A 150 9.11 -3.71 16.70
CA ASP A 150 9.82 -2.44 16.90
C ASP A 150 11.30 -2.56 16.50
N ILE A 151 11.96 -3.66 16.88
CA ILE A 151 13.34 -3.95 16.48
C ILE A 151 13.47 -4.04 14.96
N ILE A 152 12.56 -4.78 14.30
CA ILE A 152 12.55 -4.91 12.84
C ILE A 152 12.37 -3.54 12.17
N LEU A 153 11.39 -2.76 12.63
CA LEU A 153 11.09 -1.46 12.06
C LEU A 153 12.22 -0.45 12.27
N ARG A 154 12.82 -0.39 13.46
CA ARG A 154 13.97 0.48 13.75
C ARG A 154 15.16 0.13 12.88
N LYS A 155 15.45 -1.17 12.73
CA LYS A 155 16.55 -1.64 11.87
C LYS A 155 16.30 -1.31 10.41
N ALA A 156 15.09 -1.57 9.90
CA ALA A 156 14.71 -1.21 8.54
C ALA A 156 14.80 0.31 8.30
N THR A 157 14.36 1.12 9.27
CA THR A 157 14.45 2.59 9.21
C THR A 157 15.90 3.05 9.19
N ALA A 158 16.79 2.48 10.01
CA ALA A 158 18.20 2.83 10.02
C ALA A 158 18.86 2.52 8.66
N LEU A 159 18.63 1.32 8.11
CA LEU A 159 19.13 0.91 6.79
C LEU A 159 18.57 1.81 5.67
N PHE A 160 17.31 2.18 5.75
CA PHE A 160 16.69 3.10 4.81
C PHE A 160 17.38 4.47 4.84
N LEU A 161 17.58 5.05 6.03
CA LEU A 161 18.21 6.36 6.20
C LEU A 161 19.69 6.36 5.80
N GLU A 162 20.39 5.25 6.01
CA GLU A 162 21.80 5.09 5.59
C GLU A 162 21.95 5.10 4.07
N HIS A 163 20.96 4.58 3.33
CA HIS A 163 21.06 4.39 1.89
C HIS A 163 20.05 5.21 1.08
N VAL A 164 19.44 6.21 1.71
CA VAL A 164 18.49 7.09 1.00
C VAL A 164 19.23 7.81 -0.14
N PRO A 165 18.67 7.83 -1.38
CA PRO A 165 19.36 8.44 -2.52
C PRO A 165 19.63 9.94 -2.33
N ASP A 166 20.75 10.45 -2.83
CA ASP A 166 21.07 11.88 -2.82
C ASP A 166 19.97 12.73 -3.49
N THR A 167 19.25 12.14 -4.44
CA THR A 167 18.12 12.76 -5.14
C THR A 167 16.85 12.89 -4.28
N ALA A 168 16.75 12.22 -3.13
CA ALA A 168 15.56 12.18 -2.30
C ALA A 168 15.01 13.56 -1.94
N ALA A 169 15.89 14.48 -1.54
CA ALA A 169 15.49 15.83 -1.21
C ALA A 169 14.89 16.60 -2.40
N SER A 170 15.40 16.36 -3.61
CA SER A 170 14.88 16.98 -4.84
C SER A 170 13.55 16.34 -5.25
N LEU A 171 13.41 15.01 -5.11
CA LEU A 171 12.17 14.28 -5.35
C LEU A 171 11.07 14.75 -4.42
N CYS A 172 11.36 14.86 -3.12
CA CYS A 172 10.40 15.37 -2.13
C CYS A 172 9.95 16.82 -2.43
N ARG A 173 10.88 17.70 -2.81
CA ARG A 173 10.52 19.08 -3.21
C ARG A 173 9.66 19.11 -4.47
N GLY A 174 9.96 18.26 -5.46
CA GLY A 174 9.16 18.09 -6.68
C GLY A 174 7.74 17.64 -6.34
N ALA A 175 7.62 16.56 -5.57
CA ALA A 175 6.33 16.03 -5.13
C ALA A 175 5.49 17.06 -4.37
N MET A 176 6.11 17.85 -3.47
CA MET A 176 5.41 18.91 -2.74
C MET A 176 4.92 20.05 -3.67
N LYS A 177 5.71 20.41 -4.68
CA LYS A 177 5.30 21.38 -5.69
C LYS A 177 4.12 20.85 -6.50
N ASP A 178 4.17 19.61 -6.93
CA ASP A 178 3.10 18.95 -7.69
C ASP A 178 1.83 18.77 -6.85
N ALA A 179 1.99 18.33 -5.61
CA ALA A 179 0.86 18.23 -4.67
C ALA A 179 0.18 19.58 -4.49
N LYS A 180 0.95 20.65 -4.24
CA LYS A 180 0.42 22.01 -4.09
C LYS A 180 -0.28 22.50 -5.34
N ALA A 181 0.25 22.22 -6.52
CA ALA A 181 -0.37 22.59 -7.79
C ALA A 181 -1.70 21.86 -8.05
N LYS A 182 -1.80 20.57 -7.63
CA LYS A 182 -3.01 19.75 -7.82
C LYS A 182 -4.07 19.94 -6.74
N ILE A 183 -3.64 20.14 -5.50
CA ILE A 183 -4.54 20.36 -4.35
C ILE A 183 -5.07 21.79 -4.39
N GLY A 184 -4.27 22.76 -4.93
CA GLY A 184 -4.62 24.17 -4.94
C GLY A 184 -4.79 24.74 -3.54
N ASP A 185 -5.61 25.79 -3.45
CA ASP A 185 -6.00 26.40 -2.18
C ASP A 185 -7.17 25.67 -1.49
N ASP A 186 -7.81 24.71 -2.19
CA ASP A 186 -8.88 23.87 -1.63
C ASP A 186 -8.45 22.39 -1.57
N PRO A 187 -7.92 21.94 -0.42
CA PRO A 187 -7.58 20.53 -0.22
C PRO A 187 -8.79 19.60 -0.34
N VAL A 188 -10.01 20.13 -0.28
CA VAL A 188 -11.27 19.38 -0.37
C VAL A 188 -11.50 18.81 -1.76
N ALA A 189 -11.07 19.49 -2.80
CA ALA A 189 -11.22 19.00 -4.16
C ALA A 189 -10.55 17.63 -4.37
N LEU A 190 -9.45 17.38 -3.68
CA LEU A 190 -8.78 16.07 -3.68
C LEU A 190 -9.63 14.99 -2.98
N PHE A 191 -10.32 15.34 -1.90
CA PHE A 191 -11.15 14.42 -1.12
C PHE A 191 -12.44 14.03 -1.84
N VAL A 192 -13.07 14.95 -2.58
CA VAL A 192 -14.25 14.67 -3.41
C VAL A 192 -13.91 13.59 -4.44
N ASN A 193 -12.72 13.65 -5.03
CA ASN A 193 -12.26 12.65 -6.01
C ASN A 193 -11.84 11.31 -5.38
N LEU A 194 -11.51 11.29 -4.08
CA LEU A 194 -11.07 10.09 -3.37
C LEU A 194 -12.19 9.42 -2.56
N SER A 195 -13.42 9.96 -2.58
CA SER A 195 -14.59 9.42 -1.83
C SER A 195 -14.33 9.22 -0.33
N LEU A 196 -13.58 10.12 0.30
CA LEU A 196 -13.23 10.00 1.71
C LEU A 196 -14.41 10.39 2.60
N PRO A 197 -14.70 9.60 3.66
CA PRO A 197 -15.94 9.75 4.45
C PRO A 197 -15.97 10.96 5.38
N GLN A 198 -14.83 11.56 5.70
CA GLN A 198 -14.74 12.71 6.60
C GLN A 198 -13.76 13.76 6.08
N ARG A 199 -14.12 15.01 6.28
CA ARG A 199 -13.33 16.18 5.91
C ARG A 199 -12.45 16.58 7.09
N PRO A 200 -11.11 16.59 6.97
CA PRO A 200 -10.25 17.05 8.04
C PRO A 200 -10.35 18.57 8.21
N GLU A 201 -10.21 19.05 9.44
CA GLU A 201 -10.12 20.49 9.71
C GLU A 201 -8.78 21.07 9.24
N ARG A 202 -7.74 20.26 9.31
CA ARG A 202 -6.38 20.60 8.84
C ARG A 202 -5.84 19.45 8.01
N LEU A 203 -5.12 19.79 6.95
CA LEU A 203 -4.45 18.80 6.10
C LEU A 203 -2.95 19.06 6.11
N THR A 204 -2.20 18.10 6.64
CA THR A 204 -0.75 18.05 6.50
C THR A 204 -0.41 17.19 5.30
N VAL A 205 0.31 17.73 4.31
CA VAL A 205 0.79 16.96 3.15
C VAL A 205 2.26 16.66 3.34
N VAL A 206 2.61 15.38 3.28
CA VAL A 206 3.98 14.89 3.46
C VAL A 206 4.43 14.13 2.21
N PRO A 207 5.55 14.48 1.58
CA PRO A 207 6.09 13.69 0.46
C PRO A 207 6.56 12.33 0.97
N SER A 208 6.21 11.26 0.27
CA SER A 208 6.53 9.90 0.71
C SER A 208 7.29 9.13 -0.36
N MET A 209 8.45 8.61 0.02
CA MET A 209 9.21 7.64 -0.78
C MET A 209 8.66 6.22 -0.58
N MET A 210 8.01 5.92 0.55
CA MET A 210 7.41 4.62 0.82
C MET A 210 6.11 4.42 0.04
N ALA A 211 5.24 5.44 0.01
CA ALA A 211 4.02 5.45 -0.81
C ALA A 211 4.30 6.06 -2.20
N PHE A 212 5.48 5.82 -2.78
CA PHE A 212 6.06 6.57 -3.90
C PHE A 212 5.15 6.75 -5.13
N HIS A 213 4.24 5.79 -5.39
CA HIS A 213 3.36 5.76 -6.58
C HIS A 213 1.92 6.13 -6.29
N GLY A 214 1.57 6.41 -5.05
CA GLY A 214 0.19 6.62 -4.61
C GLY A 214 0.01 7.81 -3.68
N VAL A 215 -1.21 7.95 -3.23
CA VAL A 215 -1.59 8.88 -2.18
C VAL A 215 -2.19 8.05 -1.05
N GLN A 216 -1.64 8.20 0.14
CA GLN A 216 -2.10 7.48 1.32
C GLN A 216 -2.58 8.46 2.38
N TRP A 217 -3.73 8.19 2.95
CA TRP A 217 -4.32 9.01 3.98
C TRP A 217 -4.20 8.35 5.36
N ASP A 218 -3.70 9.12 6.33
CA ASP A 218 -3.77 8.78 7.75
C ASP A 218 -4.80 9.67 8.42
N PHE A 219 -5.96 9.10 8.72
CA PHE A 219 -7.08 9.83 9.33
C PHE A 219 -6.76 10.30 10.75
N ALA A 220 -6.02 9.50 11.52
CA ALA A 220 -5.72 9.82 12.91
C ALA A 220 -4.72 10.97 13.02
N ALA A 221 -3.80 11.07 12.07
CA ALA A 221 -2.78 12.12 12.02
C ALA A 221 -3.17 13.31 11.12
N GLU A 222 -4.36 13.29 10.49
CA GLU A 222 -4.79 14.30 9.48
C GLU A 222 -3.70 14.54 8.41
N THR A 223 -3.00 13.46 8.03
CA THR A 223 -1.82 13.52 7.17
C THR A 223 -2.05 12.79 5.85
N LEU A 224 -1.77 13.48 4.75
CA LEU A 224 -1.77 12.94 3.40
C LEU A 224 -0.32 12.65 2.99
N TYR A 225 0.03 11.39 2.82
CA TYR A 225 1.30 10.99 2.24
C TYR A 225 1.18 11.02 0.72
N TYR A 226 1.94 11.90 0.09
CA TYR A 226 1.94 12.10 -1.35
C TYR A 226 3.20 11.48 -1.97
N GLY A 227 3.02 10.47 -2.81
CA GLY A 227 4.12 9.71 -3.40
C GLY A 227 5.01 10.55 -4.28
N VAL A 228 6.35 10.39 -4.12
CA VAL A 228 7.35 11.19 -4.85
C VAL A 228 7.28 11.02 -6.37
N TYR A 229 6.70 9.93 -6.87
CA TYR A 229 6.49 9.67 -8.30
C TYR A 229 5.01 9.60 -8.72
N TYR A 230 4.09 9.94 -7.82
CA TYR A 230 2.64 9.84 -8.11
C TYR A 230 2.24 10.61 -9.38
N THR A 231 2.70 11.84 -9.52
CA THR A 231 2.40 12.69 -10.69
C THR A 231 3.02 12.12 -11.96
N GLN A 232 4.32 11.83 -11.93
CA GLN A 232 5.08 11.36 -13.10
C GLN A 232 4.55 10.01 -13.60
N LEU A 233 4.24 9.09 -12.69
CA LEU A 233 3.62 7.81 -13.06
C LEU A 233 2.23 7.99 -13.66
N GLY A 234 1.42 8.89 -13.10
CA GLY A 234 0.12 9.23 -13.67
C GLY A 234 0.23 9.79 -15.09
N GLU A 235 1.18 10.69 -15.34
CA GLU A 235 1.45 11.24 -16.66
C GLU A 235 1.92 10.18 -17.67
N LEU A 236 2.81 9.26 -17.24
CA LEU A 236 3.24 8.15 -18.08
C LEU A 236 2.06 7.22 -18.42
N ILE A 237 1.22 6.88 -17.45
CA ILE A 237 0.03 6.05 -17.67
C ILE A 237 -0.90 6.71 -18.70
N VAL A 238 -1.19 7.99 -18.56
CA VAL A 238 -2.04 8.73 -19.51
C VAL A 238 -1.40 8.75 -20.91
N LYS A 239 -0.12 9.12 -20.99
CA LYS A 239 0.65 9.18 -22.26
C LYS A 239 0.56 7.86 -23.04
N TYR A 240 0.78 6.73 -22.38
CA TYR A 240 0.82 5.42 -23.06
C TYR A 240 -0.57 4.79 -23.25
N SER A 241 -1.52 5.05 -22.35
CA SER A 241 -2.92 4.62 -22.56
C SER A 241 -3.56 5.31 -23.76
N ASP A 242 -3.34 6.61 -23.94
CA ASP A 242 -3.84 7.38 -25.08
C ASP A 242 -3.19 6.93 -26.40
N GLN A 243 -1.89 6.61 -26.38
CA GLN A 243 -1.21 6.08 -27.58
C GLN A 243 -1.78 4.72 -27.99
N SER A 244 -2.02 3.82 -27.02
CA SER A 244 -2.63 2.51 -27.28
C SER A 244 -4.04 2.65 -27.87
N ALA A 245 -4.88 3.52 -27.33
CA ALA A 245 -6.22 3.81 -27.85
C ALA A 245 -6.17 4.43 -29.26
N SER A 246 -5.20 5.31 -29.51
CA SER A 246 -4.96 5.90 -30.84
C SER A 246 -4.50 4.85 -31.86
N LEU A 247 -3.59 3.96 -31.47
CA LEU A 247 -3.12 2.86 -32.33
C LEU A 247 -4.27 1.92 -32.70
N VAL A 248 -5.10 1.51 -31.74
CA VAL A 248 -6.27 0.66 -31.99
C VAL A 248 -7.26 1.34 -32.95
N ARG A 249 -7.51 2.66 -32.79
CA ARG A 249 -8.38 3.44 -33.73
C ARG A 249 -7.77 3.46 -35.15
N ARG A 250 -6.45 3.70 -35.28
CA ARG A 250 -5.75 3.67 -36.55
C ARG A 250 -5.79 2.31 -37.21
N LEU A 251 -5.55 1.23 -36.46
CA LEU A 251 -5.64 -0.15 -36.95
C LEU A 251 -7.06 -0.52 -37.40
N LYS A 252 -8.08 -0.10 -36.65
CA LYS A 252 -9.48 -0.26 -37.06
C LYS A 252 -9.78 0.48 -38.38
N SER A 253 -9.34 1.75 -38.48
CA SER A 253 -9.56 2.56 -39.70
C SER A 253 -8.85 1.98 -40.93
N ILE A 254 -7.65 1.40 -40.78
CA ILE A 254 -6.93 0.70 -41.83
C ILE A 254 -7.66 -0.60 -42.22
N GLY A 255 -8.07 -1.38 -41.21
CA GLY A 255 -8.84 -2.60 -41.42
C GLY A 255 -10.16 -2.35 -42.16
N ASP A 256 -10.88 -1.31 -41.80
CA ASP A 256 -12.12 -0.91 -42.46
C ASP A 256 -11.86 -0.41 -43.89
N LYS A 257 -10.79 0.36 -44.10
CA LYS A 257 -10.38 0.81 -45.43
C LYS A 257 -9.96 -0.36 -46.36
N SER A 258 -9.14 -1.28 -45.84
CA SER A 258 -8.69 -2.46 -46.57
C SER A 258 -9.88 -3.40 -46.93
N ARG A 259 -10.85 -3.57 -46.01
CA ARG A 259 -12.09 -4.31 -46.29
C ARG A 259 -12.91 -3.65 -47.37
N LEU A 260 -12.99 -2.30 -47.38
CA LEU A 260 -13.71 -1.55 -48.40
C LEU A 260 -13.03 -1.65 -49.78
N GLU A 261 -11.70 -1.65 -49.81
CA GLU A 261 -10.92 -1.85 -51.05
C GLU A 261 -11.06 -3.26 -51.58
N ILE A 262 -11.04 -4.29 -50.73
CA ILE A 262 -11.31 -5.68 -51.12
C ILE A 262 -12.75 -5.82 -51.65
N LEU A 263 -13.73 -5.22 -50.99
CA LEU A 263 -15.13 -5.25 -51.44
C LEU A 263 -15.30 -4.55 -52.80
N ARG A 264 -14.59 -3.42 -53.04
CA ARG A 264 -14.56 -2.74 -54.33
C ARG A 264 -13.92 -3.61 -55.41
N ALA A 265 -12.74 -4.19 -55.10
CA ALA A 265 -12.06 -5.07 -56.07
C ALA A 265 -12.88 -6.33 -56.44
N VAL A 266 -13.63 -6.87 -55.47
CA VAL A 266 -14.54 -8.01 -55.72
C VAL A 266 -15.79 -7.57 -56.52
N LYS A 267 -16.26 -6.35 -56.31
CA LYS A 267 -17.42 -5.80 -57.06
C LYS A 267 -17.09 -5.49 -58.51
N ASP A 268 -15.86 -5.04 -58.77
CA ASP A 268 -15.37 -4.66 -60.11
C ASP A 268 -14.61 -5.82 -60.81
N GLY A 269 -14.68 -7.05 -60.27
CA GLY A 269 -14.09 -8.24 -60.85
C GLY A 269 -14.78 -8.67 -62.12
N PRO A 270 -14.07 -9.35 -63.04
CA PRO A 270 -14.58 -9.64 -64.40
C PRO A 270 -15.84 -10.48 -64.35
N CYS A 271 -16.85 -10.05 -65.10
CA CYS A 271 -17.98 -10.86 -65.55
C CYS A 271 -17.54 -12.02 -66.38
#